data_1ca564344d00c92aed226ac8cfeb841b
#
_entry.id   1ca564344d00c92aed226ac8cfeb841b
#
_cell.length_a   1.000
_cell.length_b   1.000
_cell.length_c   1.000
_cell.angle_alpha   90.00
_cell.angle_beta   90.00
_cell.angle_gamma   90.00
#
_symmetry.space_group_name_H-M   'P 1'
#
loop_
_entity.id
_entity.type
_entity.pdbx_description
1 polymer ?
#
loop_
_entity_poly.entity_id
_entity_poly.type
_entity_poly.pdbx_seq_one_letter_code
_entity_poly.pdbx_strand_id
1 'polypeptide(L)'
;EVLYDYLTEMIDQIERYRSTNPFIPYEMVVTEETPYLDRTVGEVDFWQETFATVIAIRRNGVLMMSPGPKAVFRKNDIIYYTGDEDCPDRVRKFMYPD
;
A
#
# COMPACT_ATOMS: atom_id res chain seq x y z
N GLU A 1 17.27 -13.33 -29.79
CA GLU A 1 18.24 -12.27 -29.58
C GLU A 1 18.56 -12.09 -28.10
N VAL A 2 19.78 -11.65 -27.82
CA VAL A 2 20.31 -11.57 -26.46
C VAL A 2 19.46 -10.63 -25.58
N LEU A 3 19.08 -9.48 -26.11
CA LEU A 3 18.27 -8.51 -25.34
C LEU A 3 16.90 -9.05 -25.02
N TYR A 4 16.26 -9.67 -25.99
CA TYR A 4 14.93 -10.28 -25.79
C TYR A 4 14.98 -11.38 -24.73
N ASP A 5 15.99 -12.25 -24.82
CA ASP A 5 16.16 -13.34 -23.86
C ASP A 5 16.41 -12.81 -22.45
N TYR A 6 17.19 -11.74 -22.32
CA TYR A 6 17.45 -11.11 -21.03
C TYR A 6 16.17 -10.54 -20.42
N LEU A 7 15.36 -9.84 -21.22
CA LEU A 7 14.10 -9.24 -20.72
C LEU A 7 13.11 -10.33 -20.31
N THR A 8 13.03 -11.40 -21.10
CA THR A 8 12.14 -12.52 -20.77
C THR A 8 12.56 -13.17 -19.47
N GLU A 9 13.84 -13.40 -19.26
CA GLU A 9 14.36 -13.99 -18.03
C GLU A 9 14.11 -13.08 -16.84
N MET A 10 14.28 -11.76 -17.00
CA MET A 10 14.05 -10.81 -15.93
C MET A 10 12.57 -10.81 -15.51
N ILE A 11 11.65 -10.82 -16.47
CA ILE A 11 10.22 -10.88 -16.20
C ILE A 11 9.87 -12.16 -15.45
N ASP A 12 10.43 -13.29 -15.88
CA ASP A 12 10.21 -14.58 -15.24
C ASP A 12 10.69 -14.58 -13.79
N GLN A 13 11.84 -13.96 -13.51
CA GLN A 13 12.36 -13.83 -12.14
C GLN A 13 11.44 -12.97 -11.28
N ILE A 14 10.91 -11.87 -11.82
CA ILE A 14 9.98 -11.00 -11.10
C ILE A 14 8.72 -11.78 -10.74
N GLU A 15 8.19 -12.56 -11.67
CA GLU A 15 6.98 -13.34 -11.42
C GLU A 15 7.21 -14.42 -10.37
N ARG A 16 8.37 -15.08 -10.39
CA ARG A 16 8.74 -16.05 -9.35
C ARG A 16 8.85 -15.40 -8.01
N TYR A 17 9.48 -14.23 -7.94
CA TYR A 17 9.60 -13.48 -6.70
C TYR A 17 8.21 -13.17 -6.13
N ARG A 18 7.28 -12.70 -6.97
CA ARG A 18 5.92 -12.40 -6.54
C ARG A 18 5.17 -13.63 -6.02
N SER A 19 5.41 -14.80 -6.62
CA SER A 19 4.71 -16.00 -6.21
C SER A 19 5.27 -16.61 -4.92
N THR A 20 6.54 -16.34 -4.58
CA THR A 20 7.20 -16.91 -3.41
C THR A 20 7.35 -15.95 -2.26
N ASN A 21 7.26 -14.66 -2.51
CA ASN A 21 7.44 -13.61 -1.50
C ASN A 21 6.13 -12.84 -1.30
N PRO A 22 5.60 -12.82 -0.08
CA PRO A 22 4.38 -12.06 0.21
C PRO A 22 4.61 -10.55 0.29
N PHE A 23 5.86 -10.10 0.15
CA PHE A 23 6.20 -8.69 0.28
C PHE A 23 5.95 -7.94 -1.02
N ILE A 24 4.69 -7.80 -1.38
CA ILE A 24 4.24 -7.04 -2.54
C ILE A 24 3.38 -5.90 -2.00
N PRO A 25 3.74 -4.64 -2.28
CA PRO A 25 2.92 -3.54 -1.79
C PRO A 25 1.56 -3.53 -2.51
N TYR A 26 0.54 -3.32 -1.73
CA TYR A 26 -0.80 -3.01 -2.21
C TYR A 26 -0.97 -1.50 -2.22
N GLU A 27 -1.95 -1.01 -2.96
CA GLU A 27 -2.21 0.42 -2.98
C GLU A 27 -3.70 0.71 -2.82
N MET A 28 -3.99 1.89 -2.27
CA MET A 28 -5.35 2.34 -2.08
C MET A 28 -5.39 3.86 -2.18
N VAL A 29 -6.41 4.38 -2.85
CA VAL A 29 -6.61 5.82 -2.96
C VAL A 29 -7.44 6.30 -1.77
N VAL A 30 -7.01 7.40 -1.14
CA VAL A 30 -7.76 8.04 -0.07
C VAL A 30 -8.78 9.00 -0.69
N THR A 31 -10.05 8.78 -0.41
CA THR A 31 -11.12 9.66 -0.86
C THR A 31 -11.79 10.33 0.33
N GLU A 32 -12.63 11.32 0.04
CA GLU A 32 -13.36 12.03 1.09
C GLU A 32 -14.43 11.18 1.80
N GLU A 33 -14.68 9.96 1.29
CA GLU A 33 -15.65 9.05 1.89
C GLU A 33 -15.11 8.34 3.13
N THR A 34 -13.78 8.34 3.32
CA THR A 34 -13.23 7.70 4.52
C THR A 34 -13.49 8.57 5.76
N PRO A 35 -13.86 7.93 6.90
CA PRO A 35 -14.01 8.68 8.15
C PRO A 35 -12.68 9.15 8.74
N TYR A 36 -11.55 8.69 8.18
CA TYR A 36 -10.21 8.99 8.71
C TYR A 36 -9.49 10.09 7.94
N LEU A 37 -10.19 10.79 7.07
CA LEU A 37 -9.59 11.92 6.34
C LEU A 37 -9.05 12.94 7.34
N ASP A 38 -7.84 13.42 7.08
CA ASP A 38 -7.13 14.39 7.93
C ASP A 38 -6.76 13.87 9.32
N ARG A 39 -6.86 12.55 9.53
CA ARG A 39 -6.43 11.89 10.77
C ARG A 39 -5.08 11.21 10.53
N THR A 40 -4.28 11.03 11.59
CA THR A 40 -2.98 10.37 11.44
C THR A 40 -3.12 8.85 11.42
N VAL A 41 -2.16 8.20 10.78
CA VAL A 41 -2.09 6.74 10.72
C VAL A 41 -2.10 6.13 12.13
N GLY A 42 -1.37 6.77 13.06
CA GLY A 42 -1.27 6.27 14.44
C GLY A 42 -2.54 6.45 15.25
N GLU A 43 -3.20 7.62 15.15
CA GLU A 43 -4.38 7.88 15.98
C GLU A 43 -5.58 7.02 15.58
N VAL A 44 -5.64 6.56 14.32
CA VAL A 44 -6.72 5.68 13.87
C VAL A 44 -6.41 4.21 14.10
N ASP A 45 -5.25 3.89 14.65
CA ASP A 45 -4.81 2.51 14.91
C ASP A 45 -4.79 1.64 13.65
N PHE A 46 -4.26 2.20 12.56
CA PHE A 46 -4.29 1.55 11.24
C PHE A 46 -3.69 0.14 11.30
N TRP A 47 -2.51 -0.01 11.87
CA TRP A 47 -1.86 -1.32 11.95
C TRP A 47 -2.65 -2.28 12.83
N GLN A 48 -3.12 -1.81 13.98
CA GLN A 48 -3.83 -2.65 14.95
C GLN A 48 -5.15 -3.16 14.37
N GLU A 49 -5.80 -2.35 13.54
CA GLU A 49 -7.10 -2.68 12.98
C GLU A 49 -7.01 -3.50 11.69
N THR A 50 -5.94 -3.33 10.92
CA THR A 50 -5.85 -3.95 9.60
C THR A 50 -4.77 -5.00 9.48
N PHE A 51 -3.80 -5.03 10.42
CA PHE A 51 -2.57 -5.82 10.33
C PHE A 51 -1.76 -5.51 9.07
N ALA A 52 -1.94 -4.30 8.53
CA ALA A 52 -1.18 -3.80 7.39
C ALA A 52 -0.29 -2.64 7.82
N THR A 53 0.86 -2.54 7.20
CA THR A 53 1.83 -1.48 7.48
C THR A 53 1.90 -0.52 6.31
N VAL A 54 1.68 0.76 6.55
CA VAL A 54 1.86 1.79 5.51
C VAL A 54 3.35 1.99 5.27
N ILE A 55 3.79 1.72 4.05
CA ILE A 55 5.22 1.84 3.70
C ILE A 55 5.53 3.11 2.93
N ALA A 56 4.55 3.70 2.25
CA ALA A 56 4.75 4.92 1.48
C ALA A 56 3.41 5.61 1.23
N ILE A 57 3.47 6.90 0.98
CA ILE A 57 2.32 7.70 0.56
C ILE A 57 2.76 8.54 -0.63
N ARG A 58 1.97 8.47 -1.71
CA ARG A 58 2.19 9.36 -2.86
C ARG A 58 1.17 10.50 -2.79
N ARG A 59 1.70 11.72 -2.72
CA ARG A 59 0.88 12.93 -2.63
C ARG A 59 1.35 13.94 -3.67
N ASN A 60 0.45 14.35 -4.54
CA ASN A 60 0.76 15.32 -5.61
C ASN A 60 1.97 14.87 -6.44
N GLY A 61 2.04 13.56 -6.74
CA GLY A 61 3.13 13.00 -7.53
C GLY A 61 4.43 12.77 -6.76
N VAL A 62 4.49 13.14 -5.48
CA VAL A 62 5.70 12.96 -4.66
C VAL A 62 5.51 11.74 -3.77
N LEU A 63 6.47 10.82 -3.82
CA LEU A 63 6.47 9.61 -3.00
C LEU A 63 7.20 9.87 -1.68
N MET A 64 6.50 9.65 -0.58
CA MET A 64 7.07 9.76 0.77
C MET A 64 7.23 8.36 1.33
N MET A 65 8.48 7.94 1.55
CA MET A 65 8.77 6.62 2.10
C MET A 65 8.75 6.64 3.62
N SER A 66 8.30 5.53 4.21
CA SER A 66 8.27 5.35 5.66
C SER A 66 7.63 6.53 6.40
N PRO A 67 6.37 6.85 6.08
CA PRO A 67 5.75 8.07 6.62
C PRO A 67 5.56 8.03 8.14
N GLY A 68 5.46 6.83 8.73
CA GLY A 68 5.32 6.68 10.16
C GLY A 68 3.92 7.02 10.69
N PRO A 69 3.73 6.91 12.03
CA PRO A 69 2.41 7.08 12.63
C PRO A 69 1.88 8.51 12.64
N LYS A 70 2.74 9.49 12.45
CA LYS A 70 2.34 10.91 12.43
C LYS A 70 1.84 11.38 11.07
N ALA A 71 1.99 10.55 10.03
CA ALA A 71 1.51 10.88 8.71
C ALA A 71 -0.02 10.96 8.70
N VAL A 72 -0.53 11.93 7.96
CA VAL A 72 -1.97 12.22 7.89
C VAL A 72 -2.52 11.71 6.56
N PHE A 73 -3.72 11.15 6.58
CA PHE A 73 -4.42 10.77 5.35
C PHE A 73 -5.02 12.02 4.71
N ARG A 74 -4.61 12.31 3.47
CA ARG A 74 -5.15 13.45 2.72
C ARG A 74 -5.91 12.94 1.50
N LYS A 75 -6.92 13.70 1.09
CA LYS A 75 -7.70 13.38 -0.10
C LYS A 75 -6.78 13.24 -1.32
N ASN A 76 -7.02 12.21 -2.10
CA ASN A 76 -6.29 11.86 -3.32
C ASN A 76 -4.89 11.26 -3.07
N ASP A 77 -4.51 11.04 -1.83
CA ASP A 77 -3.29 10.28 -1.54
C ASP A 77 -3.42 8.86 -2.07
N ILE A 78 -2.29 8.29 -2.50
CA ILE A 78 -2.19 6.87 -2.77
C ILE A 78 -1.37 6.27 -1.64
N ILE A 79 -1.98 5.37 -0.88
CA ILE A 79 -1.34 4.70 0.25
C ILE A 79 -0.79 3.37 -0.24
N TYR A 80 0.50 3.15 -0.05
CA TYR A 80 1.12 1.86 -0.32
C TYR A 80 1.31 1.14 1.01
N TYR A 81 0.82 -0.08 1.10
CA TYR A 81 0.90 -0.84 2.35
C TYR A 81 1.25 -2.29 2.06
N THR A 82 1.72 -2.98 3.08
CA THR A 82 2.07 -4.39 2.99
C THR A 82 1.42 -5.15 4.14
N GLY A 83 1.23 -6.44 3.94
CA GLY A 83 0.63 -7.33 4.91
C GLY A 83 0.35 -8.68 4.26
N ASP A 84 -0.44 -9.51 4.93
CA ASP A 84 -0.81 -10.80 4.36
C ASP A 84 -1.79 -10.64 3.19
N GLU A 85 -2.12 -11.75 2.53
CA GLU A 85 -2.96 -11.71 1.33
C GLU A 85 -4.41 -11.28 1.61
N ASP A 86 -4.84 -11.31 2.87
CA ASP A 86 -6.19 -10.88 3.27
C ASP A 86 -6.23 -9.41 3.69
N CYS A 87 -5.08 -8.76 3.82
CA CYS A 87 -5.05 -7.40 4.32
C CYS A 87 -5.75 -6.37 3.41
N PRO A 88 -5.77 -6.52 2.07
CA PRO A 88 -6.52 -5.56 1.25
C PRO A 88 -8.00 -5.47 1.61
N ASP A 89 -8.63 -6.59 1.90
CA ASP A 89 -10.04 -6.58 2.34
C ASP A 89 -10.20 -5.88 3.69
N ARG A 90 -9.30 -6.15 4.63
CA ARG A 90 -9.35 -5.50 5.94
C ARG A 90 -9.14 -3.99 5.82
N VAL A 91 -8.17 -3.57 5.00
CA VAL A 91 -7.89 -2.15 4.78
C VAL A 91 -9.11 -1.47 4.15
N ARG A 92 -9.71 -2.09 3.13
CA ARG A 92 -10.89 -1.54 2.46
C ARG A 92 -12.05 -1.36 3.44
N LYS A 93 -12.33 -2.38 4.24
CA LYS A 93 -13.43 -2.32 5.22
C LYS A 93 -13.16 -1.29 6.32
N PHE A 94 -11.91 -1.14 6.71
CA PHE A 94 -11.51 -0.15 7.70
C PHE A 94 -11.66 1.27 7.17
N MET A 95 -11.10 1.53 5.99
CA MET A 95 -11.08 2.88 5.41
C MET A 95 -12.43 3.30 4.82
N TYR A 96 -13.21 2.34 4.35
CA TYR A 96 -14.51 2.60 3.71
C TYR A 96 -15.57 1.66 4.30
N PRO A 97 -15.91 1.83 5.57
CA PRO A 97 -16.94 1.00 6.19
C PRO A 97 -18.31 1.28 5.57
N ASP A 98 -19.12 0.22 5.47
CA ASP A 98 -20.45 0.31 4.91
C ASP A 98 -21.44 1.00 5.86
#